data_681e2ef6638a780c6fdcbfa517e5b7f2
#
_entry.id   681e2ef6638a780c6fdcbfa517e5b7f2
#
_cell.length_a   1.000
_cell.length_b   1.000
_cell.length_c   1.000
_cell.angle_alpha   90.00
_cell.angle_beta   90.00
_cell.angle_gamma   90.00
#
_symmetry.space_group_name_H-M   'P 1'
#
loop_
_entity.id
_entity.type
_entity.pdbx_description
1 polymer ?
#
loop_
_entity_poly.entity_id
_entity_poly.type
_entity_poly.pdbx_seq_one_letter_code
_entity_poly.pdbx_strand_id
1 'polypeptide(L)'
;MMQKMKKAMLLAPAVALGLTGMGAAPAMADHAEGTYSTTLGEVNNSGATGLAWVEVTGSQATVTIQTKGLAETFKGEPYPHVQHVHIGAQGTCPTMADDANGDGIVDTVEGQPAYGKIGTTLSLTGDTGPTAGTDVAVAPSGDAYTYERTFDLNGATQDALAGGTGVVVVHGLDPANQPAAAAGTKSNLAPKLPLAATAPALCGSLEMMPAGGADTGVTSAEQGSDSGTATIALGGGLLAAAGAGYAIRRNRTSARN
;
A
#
# COMPACT_ATOMS: atom_id res chain seq x y z
N MET A 1 -12.44 -41.90 89.33
CA MET A 1 -12.08 -40.47 89.26
C MET A 1 -11.49 -40.17 87.90
N MET A 2 -12.28 -39.60 86.99
CA MET A 2 -11.89 -39.33 85.62
C MET A 2 -11.66 -37.80 85.49
N GLN A 3 -10.40 -37.42 85.20
CA GLN A 3 -10.01 -36.08 85.02
C GLN A 3 -10.21 -35.67 83.53
N LYS A 4 -11.10 -34.72 83.28
CA LYS A 4 -11.41 -34.18 81.96
C LYS A 4 -10.34 -33.17 81.55
N MET A 5 -9.54 -33.52 80.56
CA MET A 5 -8.59 -32.58 79.91
C MET A 5 -9.36 -31.67 78.91
N LYS A 6 -9.34 -30.37 79.20
CA LYS A 6 -9.83 -29.33 78.29
C LYS A 6 -8.78 -29.05 77.22
N LYS A 7 -9.09 -29.36 75.94
CA LYS A 7 -8.29 -28.93 74.82
C LYS A 7 -8.60 -27.49 74.48
N ALA A 8 -7.58 -26.62 74.59
CA ALA A 8 -7.66 -25.27 74.13
C ALA A 8 -7.45 -25.24 72.58
N MET A 9 -8.40 -24.68 71.89
CA MET A 9 -8.39 -24.53 70.42
C MET A 9 -7.83 -23.14 70.12
N LEU A 10 -6.57 -23.09 69.57
CA LEU A 10 -5.94 -21.86 69.09
C LEU A 10 -6.55 -21.54 67.72
N LEU A 11 -7.32 -20.46 67.62
CA LEU A 11 -7.69 -19.86 66.33
C LEU A 11 -6.50 -19.04 65.78
N ALA A 12 -5.99 -19.48 64.66
CA ALA A 12 -5.04 -18.66 63.85
C ALA A 12 -5.88 -17.77 62.86
N PRO A 13 -5.56 -16.46 62.75
CA PRO A 13 -6.24 -15.66 61.76
C PRO A 13 -5.64 -15.95 60.34
N ALA A 14 -6.48 -16.39 59.44
CA ALA A 14 -6.15 -16.50 58.02
C ALA A 14 -6.11 -15.10 57.40
N VAL A 15 -4.95 -14.60 57.05
CA VAL A 15 -4.78 -13.41 56.22
C VAL A 15 -5.06 -13.83 54.79
N ALA A 16 -6.21 -13.47 54.27
CA ALA A 16 -6.51 -13.62 52.82
C ALA A 16 -5.79 -12.50 52.06
N LEU A 17 -4.68 -12.82 51.40
CA LEU A 17 -4.09 -11.97 50.36
C LEU A 17 -5.05 -11.98 49.16
N GLY A 18 -5.85 -10.91 49.01
CA GLY A 18 -6.58 -10.66 47.78
C GLY A 18 -5.62 -10.35 46.63
N LEU A 19 -5.36 -11.33 45.76
CA LEU A 19 -4.80 -11.05 44.43
C LEU A 19 -5.92 -10.33 43.63
N THR A 20 -5.82 -8.99 43.56
CA THR A 20 -6.53 -8.25 42.54
C THR A 20 -5.88 -8.61 41.21
N GLY A 21 -6.47 -9.55 40.49
CA GLY A 21 -6.14 -9.81 39.09
C GLY A 21 -6.43 -8.52 38.31
N MET A 22 -5.40 -7.76 38.00
CA MET A 22 -5.46 -6.80 36.90
C MET A 22 -5.69 -7.62 35.65
N GLY A 23 -6.94 -7.68 35.19
CA GLY A 23 -7.26 -8.19 33.88
C GLY A 23 -6.51 -7.31 32.89
N ALA A 24 -5.43 -7.83 32.31
CA ALA A 24 -4.85 -7.26 31.12
C ALA A 24 -5.98 -7.31 30.07
N ALA A 25 -6.56 -6.15 29.71
CA ALA A 25 -7.35 -6.07 28.49
C ALA A 25 -6.48 -6.67 27.37
N PRO A 26 -7.03 -7.55 26.54
CA PRO A 26 -6.28 -7.98 25.38
C PRO A 26 -5.88 -6.69 24.64
N ALA A 27 -4.58 -6.45 24.51
CA ALA A 27 -4.09 -5.47 23.56
C ALA A 27 -4.63 -5.94 22.21
N MET A 28 -5.62 -5.23 21.67
CA MET A 28 -5.94 -5.32 20.27
C MET A 28 -4.65 -4.83 19.60
N ALA A 29 -3.87 -5.75 19.09
CA ALA A 29 -2.76 -5.39 18.24
C ALA A 29 -3.39 -4.67 17.04
N ASP A 30 -3.07 -3.38 16.87
CA ASP A 30 -3.29 -2.69 15.61
C ASP A 30 -2.38 -3.38 14.60
N HIS A 31 -2.96 -4.34 13.86
CA HIS A 31 -2.22 -5.34 13.10
C HIS A 31 -1.39 -4.75 11.96
N ALA A 32 -1.71 -3.54 11.51
CA ALA A 32 -1.07 -2.89 10.36
C ALA A 32 -0.56 -1.47 10.65
N GLU A 33 -0.55 -1.03 11.91
CA GLU A 33 -0.09 0.34 12.24
C GLU A 33 1.31 0.61 11.72
N GLY A 34 1.47 1.70 10.94
CA GLY A 34 2.75 2.10 10.38
C GLY A 34 2.67 2.57 8.94
N THR A 35 3.81 2.84 8.36
CA THR A 35 3.95 3.25 6.96
C THR A 35 4.55 2.11 6.15
N TYR A 36 3.92 1.80 5.06
CA TYR A 36 4.37 0.83 4.07
C TYR A 36 4.71 1.56 2.78
N SER A 37 5.72 1.12 2.06
CA SER A 37 6.09 1.70 0.78
C SER A 37 6.58 0.67 -0.21
N THR A 38 6.53 1.02 -1.48
CA THR A 38 7.11 0.22 -2.55
C THR A 38 7.41 1.07 -3.78
N THR A 39 8.41 0.65 -4.54
CA THR A 39 8.57 1.06 -5.92
C THR A 39 7.71 0.18 -6.80
N LEU A 40 6.86 0.79 -7.62
CA LEU A 40 6.04 0.10 -8.61
C LEU A 40 6.88 -0.12 -9.87
N GLY A 41 7.29 -1.36 -10.06
CA GLY A 41 7.98 -1.80 -11.27
C GLY A 41 7.01 -2.11 -12.40
N GLU A 42 7.49 -2.02 -13.64
CA GLU A 42 6.70 -2.41 -14.82
C GLU A 42 6.35 -3.89 -14.82
N VAL A 43 5.17 -4.19 -15.32
CA VAL A 43 4.73 -5.55 -15.70
C VAL A 43 4.35 -5.51 -17.17
N ASN A 44 4.52 -6.62 -17.87
CA ASN A 44 4.13 -6.75 -19.28
C ASN A 44 4.81 -5.73 -20.22
N ASN A 45 6.03 -5.30 -19.90
CA ASN A 45 6.76 -4.29 -20.66
C ASN A 45 5.95 -3.00 -20.88
N SER A 46 5.22 -2.57 -19.85
CA SER A 46 4.38 -1.36 -19.92
C SER A 46 5.17 -0.08 -20.13
N GLY A 47 6.47 -0.07 -19.79
CA GLY A 47 7.33 1.12 -19.78
C GLY A 47 7.02 2.10 -18.65
N ALA A 48 6.03 1.79 -17.82
CA ALA A 48 5.61 2.64 -16.72
C ALA A 48 6.45 2.43 -15.46
N THR A 49 6.43 3.41 -14.57
CA THR A 49 7.05 3.33 -13.23
C THR A 49 6.21 4.10 -12.23
N GLY A 50 6.38 3.79 -10.94
CA GLY A 50 5.64 4.50 -9.91
C GLY A 50 6.21 4.27 -8.51
N LEU A 51 5.58 4.92 -7.54
CA LEU A 51 5.82 4.78 -6.11
C LEU A 51 4.49 4.67 -5.40
N ALA A 52 4.43 3.89 -4.34
CA ALA A 52 3.24 3.80 -3.50
C ALA A 52 3.62 3.85 -2.02
N TRP A 53 2.77 4.52 -1.25
CA TRP A 53 2.82 4.58 0.21
C TRP A 53 1.45 4.28 0.78
N VAL A 54 1.42 3.55 1.88
CA VAL A 54 0.22 3.26 2.66
C VAL A 54 0.55 3.57 4.11
N GLU A 55 -0.03 4.63 4.65
CA GLU A 55 0.07 4.98 6.07
C GLU A 55 -1.19 4.50 6.78
N VAL A 56 -1.03 3.61 7.77
CA VAL A 56 -2.14 3.05 8.55
C VAL A 56 -2.09 3.59 9.96
N THR A 57 -3.22 4.13 10.42
CA THR A 57 -3.44 4.57 11.80
C THR A 57 -4.79 4.05 12.26
N GLY A 58 -4.77 3.11 13.20
CA GLY A 58 -5.96 2.39 13.63
C GLY A 58 -6.62 1.65 12.46
N SER A 59 -7.89 1.97 12.16
CA SER A 59 -8.61 1.39 11.01
C SER A 59 -8.48 2.21 9.72
N GLN A 60 -7.87 3.39 9.77
CA GLN A 60 -7.75 4.25 8.59
C GLN A 60 -6.42 4.06 7.87
N ALA A 61 -6.48 4.12 6.55
CA ALA A 61 -5.30 4.18 5.70
C ALA A 61 -5.33 5.44 4.82
N THR A 62 -4.20 6.13 4.75
CA THR A 62 -3.92 7.12 3.71
C THR A 62 -3.02 6.46 2.67
N VAL A 63 -3.51 6.35 1.45
CA VAL A 63 -2.77 5.74 0.34
C VAL A 63 -2.39 6.81 -0.65
N THR A 64 -1.10 6.90 -0.97
CA THR A 64 -0.55 7.78 -2.01
C THR A 64 0.11 6.92 -3.08
N ILE A 65 -0.26 7.15 -4.34
CA ILE A 65 0.38 6.52 -5.51
C ILE A 65 0.77 7.60 -6.50
N GLN A 66 2.00 7.50 -6.98
CA GLN A 66 2.52 8.36 -8.05
C GLN A 66 2.93 7.47 -9.21
N THR A 67 2.45 7.78 -10.41
CA THR A 67 2.76 7.01 -11.62
C THR A 67 3.26 7.90 -12.74
N LYS A 68 3.98 7.32 -13.68
CA LYS A 68 4.35 7.93 -14.96
C LYS A 68 4.59 6.86 -16.02
N GLY A 69 4.36 7.21 -17.27
CA GLY A 69 4.59 6.33 -18.43
C GLY A 69 3.49 5.28 -18.64
N LEU A 70 2.33 5.43 -17.99
CA LEU A 70 1.15 4.62 -18.28
C LEU A 70 0.56 4.98 -19.65
N ALA A 71 -0.36 4.18 -20.16
CA ALA A 71 -1.10 4.51 -21.35
C ALA A 71 -1.96 5.77 -21.16
N GLU A 72 -1.74 6.80 -21.97
CA GLU A 72 -2.40 8.10 -21.81
C GLU A 72 -3.89 8.04 -22.21
N THR A 73 -4.17 7.41 -23.36
CA THR A 73 -5.51 7.42 -23.94
C THR A 73 -5.94 6.03 -24.43
N PHE A 74 -7.23 5.81 -24.39
CA PHE A 74 -7.88 4.67 -25.07
C PHE A 74 -9.04 5.17 -25.91
N LYS A 75 -8.98 4.91 -27.22
CA LYS A 75 -9.98 5.37 -28.20
C LYS A 75 -10.20 6.90 -28.21
N GLY A 76 -9.15 7.66 -27.90
CA GLY A 76 -9.19 9.13 -27.90
C GLY A 76 -9.67 9.76 -26.59
N GLU A 77 -10.04 8.97 -25.60
CA GLU A 77 -10.41 9.44 -24.24
C GLU A 77 -9.29 9.12 -23.24
N PRO A 78 -9.20 9.84 -22.11
CA PRO A 78 -8.25 9.51 -21.06
C PRO A 78 -8.40 8.05 -20.61
N TYR A 79 -7.30 7.31 -20.56
CA TYR A 79 -7.36 5.89 -20.22
C TYR A 79 -7.45 5.70 -18.70
N PRO A 80 -8.52 5.06 -18.19
CA PRO A 80 -8.63 4.80 -16.75
C PRO A 80 -7.76 3.62 -16.33
N HIS A 81 -7.03 3.81 -15.22
CA HIS A 81 -6.16 2.80 -14.63
C HIS A 81 -6.74 2.37 -13.28
N VAL A 82 -7.49 1.26 -13.27
CA VAL A 82 -7.95 0.68 -11.99
C VAL A 82 -6.75 0.21 -11.19
N GLN A 83 -6.76 0.41 -9.88
CA GLN A 83 -5.64 0.12 -9.01
C GLN A 83 -6.11 -0.47 -7.68
N HIS A 84 -5.35 -1.41 -7.13
CA HIS A 84 -5.76 -2.18 -5.97
C HIS A 84 -4.59 -2.47 -5.03
N VAL A 85 -4.93 -2.69 -3.74
CA VAL A 85 -4.10 -3.52 -2.88
C VAL A 85 -4.62 -4.95 -3.00
N HIS A 86 -3.79 -5.85 -3.52
CA HIS A 86 -4.04 -7.28 -3.62
C HIS A 86 -3.53 -8.00 -2.40
N ILE A 87 -4.19 -9.12 -2.02
CA ILE A 87 -3.94 -9.90 -0.81
C ILE A 87 -4.21 -11.39 -1.00
N GLY A 88 -3.69 -12.20 -0.09
CA GLY A 88 -4.09 -13.60 0.02
C GLY A 88 -3.37 -14.55 -0.94
N ALA A 89 -2.17 -14.19 -1.38
CA ALA A 89 -1.27 -15.04 -2.14
C ALA A 89 0.18 -14.86 -1.63
N GLN A 90 1.18 -14.98 -2.51
CA GLN A 90 2.60 -14.95 -2.13
C GLN A 90 3.10 -13.56 -1.70
N GLY A 91 2.36 -12.49 -2.00
CA GLY A 91 2.78 -11.12 -1.72
C GLY A 91 3.87 -10.61 -2.67
N THR A 92 3.94 -11.16 -3.88
CA THR A 92 4.96 -10.83 -4.88
C THR A 92 4.34 -10.33 -6.18
N CYS A 93 5.15 -9.68 -7.01
CA CYS A 93 4.76 -9.32 -8.36
C CYS A 93 4.97 -10.48 -9.33
N PRO A 94 4.09 -10.66 -10.33
CA PRO A 94 4.27 -11.66 -11.36
C PRO A 94 5.39 -11.25 -12.32
N THR A 95 5.91 -12.25 -13.03
CA THR A 95 6.93 -12.12 -14.07
C THR A 95 6.43 -12.75 -15.36
N MET A 96 7.11 -12.57 -16.47
CA MET A 96 6.76 -13.23 -17.75
C MET A 96 6.82 -14.77 -17.70
N ALA A 97 7.38 -15.35 -16.63
CA ALA A 97 7.32 -16.80 -16.42
C ALA A 97 5.91 -17.28 -16.00
N ASP A 98 5.06 -16.35 -15.56
CA ASP A 98 3.68 -16.60 -15.15
C ASP A 98 2.69 -16.51 -16.33
N ASP A 99 3.13 -16.13 -17.54
CA ASP A 99 2.37 -16.20 -18.78
C ASP A 99 2.15 -17.67 -19.19
N ALA A 100 1.10 -18.26 -18.68
CA ALA A 100 0.83 -19.69 -18.80
C ALA A 100 0.24 -20.06 -20.18
N ASN A 101 -0.45 -19.11 -20.81
CA ASN A 101 -1.08 -19.33 -22.11
C ASN A 101 -0.16 -18.98 -23.29
N GLY A 102 0.96 -18.30 -23.05
CA GLY A 102 1.99 -17.95 -24.02
C GLY A 102 1.58 -16.85 -24.99
N ASP A 103 0.63 -15.97 -24.60
CA ASP A 103 0.18 -14.87 -25.46
C ASP A 103 1.06 -13.62 -25.37
N GLY A 104 2.06 -13.63 -24.48
CA GLY A 104 3.02 -12.57 -24.27
C GLY A 104 2.58 -11.52 -23.25
N ILE A 105 1.51 -11.78 -22.51
CA ILE A 105 1.01 -10.96 -21.41
C ILE A 105 0.67 -11.84 -20.21
N VAL A 106 1.13 -11.46 -19.06
CA VAL A 106 0.61 -12.01 -17.79
C VAL A 106 -0.70 -11.29 -17.49
N ASP A 107 -1.82 -11.98 -17.69
CA ASP A 107 -3.14 -11.43 -17.39
C ASP A 107 -3.44 -11.44 -15.87
N THR A 108 -4.61 -10.92 -15.48
CA THR A 108 -4.99 -10.85 -14.07
C THR A 108 -5.13 -12.24 -13.42
N VAL A 109 -5.59 -13.24 -14.19
CA VAL A 109 -5.79 -14.60 -13.66
C VAL A 109 -4.45 -15.30 -13.48
N GLU A 110 -3.52 -15.09 -14.40
CA GLU A 110 -2.16 -15.62 -14.36
C GLU A 110 -1.31 -14.96 -13.28
N GLY A 111 -1.49 -13.67 -13.05
CA GLY A 111 -0.78 -12.94 -11.98
C GLY A 111 -1.34 -13.24 -10.58
N GLN A 112 -2.59 -13.69 -10.47
CA GLN A 112 -3.26 -13.89 -9.18
C GLN A 112 -2.52 -14.84 -8.21
N PRO A 113 -1.85 -15.92 -8.62
CA PRO A 113 -1.05 -16.75 -7.72
C PRO A 113 0.10 -15.97 -7.04
N ALA A 114 0.62 -14.93 -7.66
CA ALA A 114 1.69 -14.09 -7.12
C ALA A 114 1.14 -13.02 -6.16
N TYR A 115 0.26 -12.13 -6.62
CA TYR A 115 -0.23 -10.99 -5.84
C TYR A 115 -1.56 -11.25 -5.11
N GLY A 116 -2.37 -12.20 -5.52
CA GLY A 116 -3.63 -12.54 -4.86
C GLY A 116 -4.86 -11.85 -5.42
N LYS A 117 -5.96 -11.91 -4.65
CA LYS A 117 -7.23 -11.27 -4.97
C LYS A 117 -7.24 -9.80 -4.55
N ILE A 118 -8.19 -9.03 -5.06
CA ILE A 118 -8.42 -7.66 -4.60
C ILE A 118 -8.81 -7.70 -3.12
N GLY A 119 -8.05 -7.00 -2.28
CA GLY A 119 -8.36 -6.70 -0.90
C GLY A 119 -9.02 -5.33 -0.76
N THR A 120 -8.46 -4.34 -1.45
CA THR A 120 -8.93 -2.95 -1.40
C THR A 120 -8.82 -2.31 -2.78
N THR A 121 -9.89 -1.67 -3.23
CA THR A 121 -9.92 -0.85 -4.45
C THR A 121 -9.47 0.56 -4.13
N LEU A 122 -8.52 1.08 -4.89
CA LEU A 122 -7.97 2.42 -4.71
C LEU A 122 -8.68 3.39 -5.67
N SER A 123 -9.97 3.57 -5.44
CA SER A 123 -10.86 4.44 -6.21
C SER A 123 -10.71 5.91 -5.81
N LEU A 124 -10.89 6.84 -6.74
CA LEU A 124 -10.89 8.28 -6.47
C LEU A 124 -12.02 8.70 -5.51
N THR A 125 -13.17 8.04 -5.62
CA THR A 125 -14.37 8.30 -4.82
C THR A 125 -15.18 7.03 -4.60
N GLY A 126 -16.10 7.04 -3.64
CA GLY A 126 -17.04 5.94 -3.41
C GLY A 126 -16.44 4.73 -2.71
N ASP A 127 -16.87 3.54 -3.08
CA ASP A 127 -16.51 2.27 -2.43
C ASP A 127 -15.04 1.90 -2.67
N THR A 128 -14.38 1.43 -1.62
CA THR A 128 -13.01 0.89 -1.64
C THR A 128 -12.96 -0.62 -1.49
N GLY A 129 -14.12 -1.27 -1.42
CA GLY A 129 -14.20 -2.73 -1.32
C GLY A 129 -13.83 -3.45 -2.63
N PRO A 130 -13.63 -4.78 -2.58
CA PRO A 130 -13.26 -5.58 -3.75
C PRO A 130 -14.29 -5.53 -4.89
N THR A 131 -15.57 -5.27 -4.57
CA THR A 131 -16.65 -5.21 -5.57
C THR A 131 -16.55 -4.03 -6.51
N ALA A 132 -15.87 -2.95 -6.11
CA ALA A 132 -15.61 -1.78 -6.94
C ALA A 132 -14.40 -1.96 -7.89
N GLY A 133 -13.69 -3.09 -7.82
CA GLY A 133 -12.41 -3.29 -8.50
C GLY A 133 -12.42 -3.18 -10.02
N THR A 134 -13.58 -3.24 -10.67
CA THR A 134 -13.73 -3.07 -12.13
C THR A 134 -14.49 -1.80 -12.51
N ASP A 135 -14.75 -0.91 -11.55
CA ASP A 135 -15.41 0.36 -11.82
C ASP A 135 -14.40 1.39 -12.37
N VAL A 136 -14.31 1.45 -13.69
CA VAL A 136 -13.40 2.37 -14.38
C VAL A 136 -13.80 3.85 -14.22
N ALA A 137 -15.03 4.14 -13.82
CA ALA A 137 -15.51 5.52 -13.67
C ALA A 137 -14.90 6.24 -12.46
N VAL A 138 -14.39 5.46 -11.50
CA VAL A 138 -13.75 6.00 -10.28
C VAL A 138 -12.25 5.76 -10.26
N ALA A 139 -11.67 5.32 -11.36
CA ALA A 139 -10.23 5.13 -11.50
C ALA A 139 -9.51 6.43 -11.89
N PRO A 140 -8.27 6.67 -11.44
CA PRO A 140 -7.43 7.70 -12.03
C PRO A 140 -7.13 7.38 -13.50
N SER A 141 -6.73 8.39 -14.28
CA SER A 141 -6.52 8.22 -15.73
C SER A 141 -5.35 9.06 -16.25
N GLY A 142 -4.85 8.66 -17.42
CA GLY A 142 -3.77 9.33 -18.13
C GLY A 142 -2.38 8.71 -17.86
N ASP A 143 -1.36 9.23 -18.54
CA ASP A 143 0.01 8.69 -18.51
C ASP A 143 0.71 8.86 -17.18
N ALA A 144 0.33 9.89 -16.42
CA ALA A 144 0.91 10.24 -15.14
C ALA A 144 -0.14 10.87 -14.21
N TYR A 145 -0.18 10.41 -12.96
CA TYR A 145 -1.06 11.00 -11.94
C TYR A 145 -0.47 10.83 -10.55
N THR A 146 -1.00 11.63 -9.62
CA THR A 146 -0.89 11.41 -8.19
C THR A 146 -2.27 11.09 -7.65
N TYR A 147 -2.42 9.92 -7.04
CA TYR A 147 -3.59 9.52 -6.26
C TYR A 147 -3.26 9.70 -4.78
N GLU A 148 -4.18 10.27 -4.02
CA GLU A 148 -4.12 10.33 -2.57
C GLU A 148 -5.54 10.25 -2.00
N ARG A 149 -5.73 9.32 -1.07
CA ARG A 149 -7.02 9.15 -0.43
C ARG A 149 -6.88 8.52 0.95
N THR A 150 -7.67 9.04 1.91
CA THR A 150 -7.84 8.44 3.25
C THR A 150 -9.21 7.76 3.33
N PHE A 151 -9.25 6.54 3.83
CA PHE A 151 -10.46 5.73 3.97
C PHE A 151 -10.29 4.65 5.05
N ASP A 152 -11.39 4.03 5.46
CA ASP A 152 -11.36 2.88 6.39
C ASP A 152 -10.85 1.64 5.65
N LEU A 153 -9.75 1.07 6.14
CA LEU A 153 -9.13 -0.13 5.57
C LEU A 153 -9.75 -1.38 6.19
N ASN A 154 -10.20 -2.31 5.37
CA ASN A 154 -10.77 -3.57 5.87
C ASN A 154 -9.70 -4.46 6.54
N GLY A 155 -10.15 -5.25 7.54
CA GLY A 155 -9.25 -6.06 8.35
C GLY A 155 -8.40 -7.06 7.55
N ALA A 156 -8.94 -7.65 6.48
CA ALA A 156 -8.18 -8.60 5.66
C ALA A 156 -6.99 -7.94 4.94
N THR A 157 -7.14 -6.68 4.52
CA THR A 157 -6.03 -5.92 3.93
C THR A 157 -5.04 -5.49 5.01
N GLN A 158 -5.51 -5.11 6.21
CA GLN A 158 -4.63 -4.83 7.35
C GLN A 158 -3.78 -6.05 7.71
N ASP A 159 -4.40 -7.23 7.81
CA ASP A 159 -3.69 -8.49 8.11
C ASP A 159 -2.63 -8.80 7.04
N ALA A 160 -2.94 -8.57 5.77
CA ALA A 160 -2.00 -8.79 4.68
C ALA A 160 -0.82 -7.80 4.70
N LEU A 161 -1.06 -6.53 5.05
CA LEU A 161 0.00 -5.54 5.24
C LEU A 161 0.92 -5.94 6.40
N ALA A 162 0.35 -6.26 7.56
CA ALA A 162 1.11 -6.71 8.73
C ALA A 162 1.91 -7.99 8.46
N GLY A 163 1.36 -8.88 7.63
CA GLY A 163 2.01 -10.14 7.20
C GLY A 163 3.01 -9.98 6.06
N GLY A 164 3.22 -8.77 5.51
CA GLY A 164 4.13 -8.51 4.39
C GLY A 164 3.68 -9.16 3.07
N THR A 165 2.36 -9.36 2.88
CA THR A 165 1.78 -9.98 1.68
C THR A 165 0.85 -9.06 0.90
N GLY A 166 0.80 -7.77 1.25
CA GLY A 166 0.08 -6.76 0.50
C GLY A 166 0.84 -6.33 -0.76
N VAL A 167 0.15 -6.27 -1.90
CA VAL A 167 0.76 -5.90 -3.19
C VAL A 167 -0.08 -4.82 -3.85
N VAL A 168 0.53 -3.72 -4.25
CA VAL A 168 -0.13 -2.71 -5.09
C VAL A 168 0.00 -3.11 -6.55
N VAL A 169 -1.12 -3.13 -7.26
CA VAL A 169 -1.17 -3.35 -8.71
C VAL A 169 -1.95 -2.22 -9.37
N VAL A 170 -1.39 -1.67 -10.44
CA VAL A 170 -2.05 -0.72 -11.34
C VAL A 170 -2.27 -1.42 -12.67
N HIS A 171 -3.49 -1.39 -13.19
CA HIS A 171 -3.90 -2.08 -14.41
C HIS A 171 -4.03 -1.11 -15.59
N GLY A 172 -3.96 -1.66 -16.78
CA GLY A 172 -4.17 -0.92 -18.02
C GLY A 172 -2.90 -0.75 -18.85
N LEU A 173 -2.70 -1.67 -19.79
CA LEU A 173 -1.63 -1.65 -20.79
C LEU A 173 -2.07 -0.84 -22.00
N ASP A 174 -1.14 -0.26 -22.75
CA ASP A 174 -1.44 0.38 -24.03
C ASP A 174 -1.90 -0.68 -25.06
N PRO A 175 -3.16 -0.63 -25.52
CA PRO A 175 -3.66 -1.62 -26.49
C PRO A 175 -2.92 -1.60 -27.83
N ALA A 176 -2.25 -0.50 -28.17
CA ALA A 176 -1.49 -0.37 -29.42
C ALA A 176 -0.15 -1.12 -29.38
N ASN A 177 0.37 -1.34 -28.18
CA ASN A 177 1.69 -1.95 -27.95
C ASN A 177 1.63 -3.42 -27.54
N GLN A 178 0.45 -4.07 -27.69
CA GLN A 178 0.28 -5.45 -27.27
C GLN A 178 0.88 -6.46 -28.25
N PRO A 179 1.40 -7.61 -27.77
CA PRO A 179 1.74 -8.74 -28.63
C PRO A 179 0.56 -9.15 -29.53
N ALA A 180 0.85 -9.59 -30.75
CA ALA A 180 -0.18 -9.94 -31.70
C ALA A 180 -1.14 -11.04 -31.20
N ALA A 181 -0.66 -11.97 -30.36
CA ALA A 181 -1.46 -13.02 -29.76
C ALA A 181 -2.47 -12.50 -28.73
N ALA A 182 -2.12 -11.45 -27.98
CA ALA A 182 -2.97 -10.81 -26.97
C ALA A 182 -3.86 -9.70 -27.59
N ALA A 183 -3.43 -9.12 -28.71
CA ALA A 183 -4.13 -8.01 -29.35
C ALA A 183 -5.58 -8.39 -29.73
N GLY A 184 -6.54 -7.59 -29.26
CA GLY A 184 -7.97 -7.84 -29.52
C GLY A 184 -8.61 -8.89 -28.61
N THR A 185 -7.84 -9.56 -27.76
CA THR A 185 -8.36 -10.52 -26.78
C THR A 185 -9.20 -9.81 -25.72
N LYS A 186 -10.24 -10.48 -25.25
CA LYS A 186 -11.11 -9.99 -24.18
C LYS A 186 -10.57 -10.42 -22.82
N SER A 187 -10.77 -9.55 -21.83
CA SER A 187 -10.45 -9.89 -20.44
C SER A 187 -11.24 -11.10 -19.96
N ASN A 188 -10.57 -12.05 -19.34
CA ASN A 188 -11.20 -13.19 -18.67
C ASN A 188 -11.99 -12.73 -17.42
N LEU A 189 -11.55 -11.64 -16.79
CA LEU A 189 -12.18 -11.09 -15.60
C LEU A 189 -13.40 -10.21 -15.92
N ALA A 190 -13.31 -9.40 -16.98
CA ALA A 190 -14.34 -8.46 -17.40
C ALA A 190 -14.55 -8.54 -18.93
N PRO A 191 -15.35 -9.49 -19.45
CA PRO A 191 -15.43 -9.78 -20.90
C PRO A 191 -15.90 -8.63 -21.81
N LYS A 192 -16.40 -7.55 -21.21
CA LYS A 192 -16.75 -6.31 -21.95
C LYS A 192 -15.52 -5.45 -22.24
N LEU A 193 -14.43 -5.64 -21.51
CA LEU A 193 -13.17 -4.91 -21.64
C LEU A 193 -12.16 -5.72 -22.48
N PRO A 194 -11.21 -5.05 -23.15
CA PRO A 194 -10.06 -5.74 -23.74
C PRO A 194 -9.15 -6.29 -22.63
N LEU A 195 -8.37 -7.33 -22.93
CA LEU A 195 -7.38 -7.91 -22.02
C LEU A 195 -6.43 -6.85 -21.48
N ALA A 196 -5.93 -5.98 -22.34
CA ALA A 196 -5.05 -4.87 -21.98
C ALA A 196 -5.60 -3.97 -20.86
N ALA A 197 -6.92 -3.78 -20.76
CA ALA A 197 -7.51 -2.92 -19.75
C ALA A 197 -7.46 -3.52 -18.33
N THR A 198 -7.37 -4.83 -18.21
CA THR A 198 -7.34 -5.53 -16.92
C THR A 198 -5.99 -6.16 -16.60
N ALA A 199 -5.09 -6.27 -17.56
CA ALA A 199 -3.75 -6.77 -17.34
C ALA A 199 -2.93 -5.79 -16.48
N PRO A 200 -2.07 -6.28 -15.58
CA PRO A 200 -1.23 -5.42 -14.75
C PRO A 200 -0.20 -4.65 -15.59
N ALA A 201 -0.10 -3.35 -15.35
CA ALA A 201 0.91 -2.47 -15.93
C ALA A 201 2.03 -2.16 -14.94
N LEU A 202 1.69 -2.01 -13.65
CA LEU A 202 2.63 -1.78 -12.56
C LEU A 202 2.32 -2.69 -11.39
N CYS A 203 3.37 -3.09 -10.68
CA CYS A 203 3.24 -3.91 -9.47
C CYS A 203 4.35 -3.60 -8.46
N GLY A 204 4.02 -3.70 -7.16
CA GLY A 204 5.00 -3.56 -6.09
C GLY A 204 4.51 -4.20 -4.78
N SER A 205 5.37 -5.01 -4.16
CA SER A 205 5.12 -5.58 -2.82
C SER A 205 5.33 -4.50 -1.76
N LEU A 206 4.35 -4.32 -0.88
CA LEU A 206 4.41 -3.33 0.19
C LEU A 206 5.27 -3.83 1.34
N GLU A 207 6.27 -3.05 1.70
CA GLU A 207 7.16 -3.33 2.82
C GLU A 207 6.98 -2.28 3.91
N MET A 208 6.94 -2.72 5.18
CA MET A 208 6.87 -1.81 6.32
C MET A 208 8.15 -1.00 6.42
N MET A 209 8.03 0.32 6.47
CA MET A 209 9.16 1.21 6.71
C MET A 209 9.61 1.14 8.17
N PRO A 210 10.91 1.13 8.47
CA PRO A 210 11.39 1.23 9.84
C PRO A 210 10.87 2.49 10.53
N ALA A 211 10.42 2.37 11.76
CA ALA A 211 9.99 3.53 12.55
C ALA A 211 11.13 4.56 12.66
N GLY A 212 10.89 5.78 12.16
CA GLY A 212 11.89 6.86 12.14
C GLY A 212 12.73 6.97 10.87
N GLY A 213 12.47 6.14 9.86
CA GLY A 213 13.07 6.27 8.53
C GLY A 213 12.33 7.30 7.67
N ALA A 214 12.85 8.52 7.55
CA ALA A 214 12.50 9.34 6.41
C ALA A 214 13.19 8.70 5.19
N ASP A 215 12.41 8.37 4.15
CA ASP A 215 12.98 7.96 2.86
C ASP A 215 13.71 9.17 2.26
N THR A 216 15.01 9.27 2.52
CA THR A 216 15.86 10.36 2.03
C THR A 216 16.38 10.10 0.63
N GLY A 217 15.77 9.16 -0.12
CA GLY A 217 16.04 8.99 -1.56
C GLY A 217 17.53 8.88 -1.95
N VAL A 218 18.39 8.41 -1.07
CA VAL A 218 19.80 8.15 -1.41
C VAL A 218 19.90 6.79 -2.10
N THR A 219 19.85 6.80 -3.42
CA THR A 219 20.41 5.71 -4.22
C THR A 219 21.81 5.42 -3.71
N SER A 220 22.07 4.17 -3.33
CA SER A 220 23.38 3.68 -2.90
C SER A 220 24.42 4.00 -4.00
N ALA A 221 25.19 5.06 -3.80
CA ALA A 221 26.42 5.25 -4.53
C ALA A 221 27.42 4.22 -4.01
N GLU A 222 28.04 3.50 -4.94
CA GLU A 222 29.06 2.50 -4.72
C GLU A 222 30.06 2.89 -3.62
N GLN A 223 30.25 2.00 -2.65
CA GLN A 223 31.32 2.08 -1.68
C GLN A 223 32.67 1.83 -2.38
N GLY A 224 33.29 2.91 -2.84
CA GLY A 224 34.71 2.94 -3.06
C GLY A 224 35.44 3.00 -1.70
N SER A 225 36.17 1.96 -1.38
CA SER A 225 37.04 1.88 -0.21
C SER A 225 38.15 2.92 -0.29
N ASP A 226 38.12 3.98 0.57
CA ASP A 226 39.33 4.67 0.96
C ASP A 226 39.19 5.20 2.40
N SER A 227 40.23 4.90 3.17
CA SER A 227 40.37 5.17 4.59
C SER A 227 40.52 6.66 4.88
N GLY A 228 39.65 7.28 5.66
CA GLY A 228 39.86 8.66 6.13
C GLY A 228 38.76 9.18 7.02
N THR A 229 39.02 9.16 8.31
CA THR A 229 38.50 10.02 9.38
C THR A 229 37.03 10.47 9.33
N ALA A 230 36.17 9.82 10.13
CA ALA A 230 34.79 10.19 10.36
C ALA A 230 34.68 11.56 11.06
N THR A 231 34.05 12.51 10.40
CA THR A 231 33.47 13.71 11.04
C THR A 231 31.97 13.53 11.10
N ILE A 232 31.44 13.32 12.29
CA ILE A 232 29.99 13.27 12.54
C ILE A 232 29.47 14.70 12.43
N ALA A 233 28.79 15.03 11.33
CA ALA A 233 27.99 16.23 11.19
C ALA A 233 26.55 15.92 11.61
N LEU A 234 26.17 16.35 12.80
CA LEU A 234 24.78 16.46 13.26
C LEU A 234 24.05 17.51 12.40
N GLY A 235 23.32 17.09 11.39
CA GLY A 235 22.42 17.92 10.59
C GLY A 235 21.01 17.84 11.08
N GLY A 236 20.70 18.55 12.19
CA GLY A 236 19.32 18.82 12.59
C GLY A 236 18.78 20.04 11.84
N GLY A 237 17.55 19.92 11.30
CA GLY A 237 16.68 21.05 11.03
C GLY A 237 16.70 21.60 9.61
N LEU A 238 15.57 21.43 8.91
CA LEU A 238 14.87 22.47 8.13
C LEU A 238 13.63 21.88 7.48
N LEU A 239 12.57 21.72 8.25
CA LEU A 239 11.20 21.66 7.74
C LEU A 239 10.46 22.91 8.22
N ALA A 240 10.61 24.02 7.51
CA ALA A 240 9.70 25.17 7.59
C ALA A 240 10.09 26.21 6.55
N ALA A 241 9.58 26.14 5.33
CA ALA A 241 9.41 27.30 4.44
C ALA A 241 8.84 26.91 3.04
N ALA A 242 7.62 26.41 2.98
CA ALA A 242 6.88 26.36 1.71
C ALA A 242 5.45 26.90 1.82
N GLY A 243 5.17 27.75 2.83
CA GLY A 243 3.83 28.34 3.07
C GLY A 243 3.68 29.83 2.83
N ALA A 244 4.72 30.57 2.46
CA ALA A 244 4.66 32.05 2.45
C ALA A 244 4.79 32.71 1.07
N GLY A 245 4.86 31.96 -0.03
CA GLY A 245 5.07 32.49 -1.38
C GLY A 245 3.84 32.92 -2.18
N TYR A 246 2.63 32.52 -1.76
CA TYR A 246 1.43 32.73 -2.58
C TYR A 246 0.63 34.00 -2.26
N ALA A 247 0.89 34.69 -1.17
CA ALA A 247 0.09 35.84 -0.73
C ALA A 247 0.60 37.23 -1.20
N ILE A 248 1.79 37.35 -1.83
CA ILE A 248 2.38 38.66 -2.14
C ILE A 248 2.18 39.10 -3.61
N ARG A 249 1.66 38.24 -4.48
CA ARG A 249 1.49 38.61 -5.92
C ARG A 249 0.13 39.22 -6.29
N ARG A 250 -0.78 39.45 -5.36
CA ARG A 250 -2.13 39.94 -5.66
C ARG A 250 -2.37 41.41 -5.37
N ASN A 251 -1.38 42.19 -4.91
CA ASN A 251 -1.57 43.58 -4.51
C ASN A 251 -0.76 44.65 -5.30
N ARG A 252 -0.34 44.36 -6.54
CA ARG A 252 0.41 45.34 -7.36
C ARG A 252 -0.21 45.72 -8.70
N THR A 253 -1.51 45.52 -8.88
CA THR A 253 -2.21 46.00 -10.11
C THR A 253 -3.43 46.87 -9.86
N SER A 254 -3.38 47.71 -8.83
CA SER A 254 -4.42 48.75 -8.65
C SER A 254 -3.80 50.06 -8.15
N ALA A 255 -2.89 50.63 -8.95
CA ALA A 255 -2.48 52.02 -8.81
C ALA A 255 -1.79 52.48 -10.09
N ARG A 256 -2.58 52.80 -11.14
CA ARG A 256 -2.28 53.75 -12.21
C ARG A 256 -3.52 53.82 -13.13
N ASN A 257 -4.36 54.76 -12.86
CA ASN A 257 -4.99 55.86 -13.58
C ASN A 257 -6.13 56.37 -12.73
#